data_22e5b96d6188880999cfb7f66a9b4025
#
_entry.id   22e5b96d6188880999cfb7f66a9b4025
#
_cell.length_a   1.000
_cell.length_b   1.000
_cell.length_c   1.000
_cell.angle_alpha   90.00
_cell.angle_beta   90.00
_cell.angle_gamma   90.00
#
_symmetry.space_group_name_H-M   'P 1'
#
loop_
_entity.id
_entity.type
_entity.pdbx_description
1 polymer ?
#
loop_
_entity_poly.entity_id
_entity_poly.type
_entity_poly.pdbx_seq_one_letter_code
_entity_poly.pdbx_strand_id
1 'polypeptide(L)'
;MVSVEKIYDTFLHHGVDFFTGVPDSLLKNICAYITDHAPRGKHIIAANEGSAVGIACGYYMASGNVPLVYMQNSGLGNTVNPLLSLADEKVYSLPLLLLVGWRGEPGTKDEPQHKKQGEVTLDLLKAMKIPFIILDTDEDEALAQLSLIHISEPTR
;
A
#
# COMPACT_ATOMS: atom_id res chain seq x y z
N MET A 1 -4.36 -14.83 -13.11
CA MET A 1 -4.89 -13.79 -12.18
C MET A 1 -4.42 -14.18 -10.80
N VAL A 2 -3.73 -13.28 -10.11
CA VAL A 2 -3.14 -13.56 -8.81
C VAL A 2 -4.23 -13.82 -7.76
N SER A 3 -4.11 -14.90 -6.98
CA SER A 3 -5.05 -15.24 -5.91
C SER A 3 -4.97 -14.22 -4.77
N VAL A 4 -6.10 -13.60 -4.45
CA VAL A 4 -6.17 -12.63 -3.32
C VAL A 4 -5.92 -13.31 -1.97
N GLU A 5 -6.30 -14.58 -1.82
CA GLU A 5 -6.01 -15.40 -0.65
C GLU A 5 -4.50 -15.54 -0.45
N LYS A 6 -3.78 -15.97 -1.49
CA LYS A 6 -2.31 -16.11 -1.43
C LYS A 6 -1.60 -14.79 -1.14
N ILE A 7 -2.08 -13.67 -1.72
CA ILE A 7 -1.54 -12.33 -1.43
C ILE A 7 -1.75 -12.00 0.05
N TYR A 8 -2.95 -12.20 0.56
CA TYR A 8 -3.28 -11.94 1.96
C TYR A 8 -2.44 -12.81 2.92
N ASP A 9 -2.33 -14.11 2.63
CA ASP A 9 -1.52 -15.04 3.42
C ASP A 9 -0.03 -14.66 3.40
N THR A 10 0.46 -14.16 2.25
CA THR A 10 1.83 -13.65 2.13
C THR A 10 2.04 -12.45 3.04
N PHE A 11 1.09 -11.50 3.10
CA PHE A 11 1.18 -10.40 4.04
C PHE A 11 1.26 -10.88 5.49
N LEU A 12 0.37 -11.78 5.89
CA LEU A 12 0.38 -12.34 7.25
C LEU A 12 1.68 -13.08 7.56
N HIS A 13 2.20 -13.85 6.61
CA HIS A 13 3.46 -14.57 6.77
C HIS A 13 4.65 -13.62 7.05
N HIS A 14 4.62 -12.43 6.46
CA HIS A 14 5.62 -11.38 6.69
C HIS A 14 5.29 -10.44 7.86
N GLY A 15 4.31 -10.79 8.70
CA GLY A 15 3.96 -10.01 9.90
C GLY A 15 3.13 -8.76 9.64
N VAL A 16 2.61 -8.59 8.41
CA VAL A 16 1.69 -7.50 8.06
C VAL A 16 0.28 -7.97 8.36
N ASP A 17 -0.24 -7.60 9.53
CA ASP A 17 -1.53 -8.09 10.08
C ASP A 17 -2.54 -6.96 10.34
N PHE A 18 -2.23 -5.74 9.94
CA PHE A 18 -3.11 -4.57 10.05
C PHE A 18 -3.24 -3.87 8.69
N PHE A 19 -4.48 -3.57 8.33
CA PHE A 19 -4.84 -3.03 7.02
C PHE A 19 -5.66 -1.76 7.19
N THR A 20 -5.31 -0.71 6.47
CA THR A 20 -6.11 0.51 6.40
C THR A 20 -6.00 1.13 5.01
N GLY A 21 -6.93 1.98 4.64
CA GLY A 21 -6.85 2.63 3.33
C GLY A 21 -8.18 3.15 2.83
N VAL A 22 -8.17 3.58 1.58
CA VAL A 22 -9.36 3.98 0.83
C VAL A 22 -9.58 2.96 -0.28
N PRO A 23 -10.73 2.28 -0.34
CA PRO A 23 -11.00 1.25 -1.34
C PRO A 23 -10.89 1.78 -2.78
N ASP A 24 -10.30 0.99 -3.66
CA ASP A 24 -10.15 1.26 -5.08
C ASP A 24 -10.71 0.12 -5.94
N SER A 25 -11.17 0.45 -7.15
CA SER A 25 -11.78 -0.51 -8.07
C SER A 25 -10.79 -1.55 -8.62
N LEU A 26 -9.51 -1.22 -8.80
CA LEU A 26 -8.47 -2.20 -9.18
C LEU A 26 -8.18 -3.17 -8.04
N LEU A 27 -8.21 -2.67 -6.80
CA LEU A 27 -7.94 -3.43 -5.59
C LEU A 27 -9.22 -4.06 -4.99
N LYS A 28 -10.37 -3.99 -5.67
CA LYS A 28 -11.67 -4.41 -5.13
C LYS A 28 -11.67 -5.82 -4.52
N ASN A 29 -11.00 -6.77 -5.19
CA ASN A 29 -11.01 -8.16 -4.76
C ASN A 29 -10.19 -8.35 -3.48
N ILE A 30 -8.98 -7.77 -3.40
CA ILE A 30 -8.15 -7.86 -2.19
C ILE A 30 -8.76 -7.03 -1.05
N CYS A 31 -9.34 -5.86 -1.32
CA CYS A 31 -10.01 -5.06 -0.29
C CYS A 31 -11.23 -5.80 0.30
N ALA A 32 -12.04 -6.47 -0.54
CA ALA A 32 -13.15 -7.29 -0.09
C ALA A 32 -12.65 -8.47 0.77
N TYR A 33 -11.62 -9.17 0.29
CA TYR A 33 -11.04 -10.29 1.03
C TYR A 33 -10.51 -9.87 2.41
N ILE A 34 -9.78 -8.75 2.48
CA ILE A 34 -9.32 -8.17 3.75
C ILE A 34 -10.52 -7.85 4.67
N THR A 35 -11.59 -7.25 4.12
CA THR A 35 -12.79 -6.90 4.90
C THR A 35 -13.44 -8.13 5.53
N ASP A 36 -13.49 -9.24 4.79
CA ASP A 36 -14.16 -10.46 5.22
C ASP A 36 -13.31 -11.33 6.17
N HIS A 37 -11.96 -11.24 6.07
CA HIS A 37 -11.05 -12.17 6.75
C HIS A 37 -10.17 -11.52 7.83
N ALA A 38 -9.96 -10.20 7.78
CA ALA A 38 -9.16 -9.54 8.82
C ALA A 38 -9.86 -9.64 10.19
N PRO A 39 -9.14 -10.01 11.26
CA PRO A 39 -9.71 -10.05 12.60
C PRO A 39 -10.28 -8.69 13.03
N ARG A 40 -11.24 -8.71 13.95
CA ARG A 40 -11.83 -7.48 14.48
C ARG A 40 -10.74 -6.52 15.01
N GLY A 41 -10.77 -5.28 14.53
CA GLY A 41 -9.81 -4.24 14.89
C GLY A 41 -8.52 -4.26 14.08
N LYS A 42 -8.35 -5.18 13.13
CA LYS A 42 -7.19 -5.27 12.25
C LYS A 42 -7.43 -4.66 10.85
N HIS A 43 -8.62 -4.17 10.58
CA HIS A 43 -8.95 -3.46 9.34
C HIS A 43 -9.77 -2.20 9.63
N ILE A 44 -9.33 -1.07 9.09
CA ILE A 44 -9.99 0.23 9.21
C ILE A 44 -10.04 0.91 7.84
N ILE A 45 -11.25 1.17 7.33
CA ILE A 45 -11.44 2.01 6.16
C ILE A 45 -11.33 3.48 6.60
N ALA A 46 -10.39 4.20 6.00
CA ALA A 46 -10.11 5.59 6.35
C ALA A 46 -10.97 6.57 5.54
N ALA A 47 -11.17 7.76 6.07
CA ALA A 47 -11.90 8.83 5.39
C ALA A 47 -11.15 9.41 4.17
N ASN A 48 -9.82 9.36 4.19
CA ASN A 48 -8.92 9.70 3.08
C ASN A 48 -7.55 9.02 3.27
N GLU A 49 -6.71 9.08 2.25
CA GLU A 49 -5.43 8.36 2.21
C GLU A 49 -4.41 8.94 3.22
N GLY A 50 -4.40 10.24 3.44
CA GLY A 50 -3.56 10.88 4.46
C GLY A 50 -3.91 10.41 5.87
N SER A 51 -5.21 10.28 6.17
CA SER A 51 -5.68 9.69 7.42
C SER A 51 -5.30 8.23 7.55
N ALA A 52 -5.34 7.47 6.44
CA ALA A 52 -4.89 6.07 6.43
C ALA A 52 -3.42 5.94 6.83
N VAL A 53 -2.54 6.79 6.28
CA VAL A 53 -1.12 6.83 6.68
C VAL A 53 -0.99 7.16 8.17
N GLY A 54 -1.75 8.14 8.69
CA GLY A 54 -1.74 8.48 10.12
C GLY A 54 -2.18 7.32 11.02
N ILE A 55 -3.24 6.60 10.63
CA ILE A 55 -3.72 5.40 11.35
C ILE A 55 -2.63 4.30 11.33
N ALA A 56 -2.02 4.06 10.18
CA ALA A 56 -0.95 3.09 10.00
C ALA A 56 0.26 3.42 10.90
N CYS A 57 0.72 4.66 10.89
CA CYS A 57 1.80 5.12 11.77
C CYS A 57 1.47 4.89 13.25
N GLY A 58 0.24 5.24 13.67
CA GLY A 58 -0.23 4.99 15.04
C GLY A 58 -0.26 3.51 15.40
N TYR A 59 -0.68 2.65 14.47
CA TYR A 59 -0.64 1.21 14.67
C TYR A 59 0.78 0.68 14.88
N TYR A 60 1.73 1.08 14.01
CA TYR A 60 3.13 0.69 14.17
C TYR A 60 3.70 1.16 15.51
N MET A 61 3.46 2.41 15.90
CA MET A 61 3.93 2.95 17.19
C MET A 61 3.40 2.16 18.40
N ALA A 62 2.19 1.65 18.32
CA ALA A 62 1.55 0.90 19.40
C ALA A 62 1.94 -0.58 19.43
N SER A 63 2.19 -1.20 18.29
CA SER A 63 2.36 -2.66 18.16
C SER A 63 3.79 -3.09 17.79
N GLY A 64 4.54 -2.25 17.09
CA GLY A 64 5.80 -2.60 16.44
C GLY A 64 5.64 -3.39 15.13
N ASN A 65 4.41 -3.73 14.72
CA ASN A 65 4.14 -4.47 13.50
C ASN A 65 3.91 -3.53 12.32
N VAL A 66 4.46 -3.87 11.16
CA VAL A 66 4.32 -3.06 9.94
C VAL A 66 2.90 -3.16 9.39
N PRO A 67 2.19 -2.03 9.24
CA PRO A 67 0.85 -2.01 8.65
C PRO A 67 0.88 -1.91 7.13
N LEU A 68 -0.24 -2.28 6.49
CA LEU A 68 -0.47 -2.05 5.07
C LEU A 68 -1.49 -0.93 4.87
N VAL A 69 -1.14 0.01 3.99
CA VAL A 69 -2.04 1.08 3.51
C VAL A 69 -2.36 0.84 2.04
N TYR A 70 -3.64 0.64 1.72
CA TYR A 70 -4.09 0.47 0.34
C TYR A 70 -4.81 1.70 -0.18
N MET A 71 -4.61 2.02 -1.47
CA MET A 71 -5.22 3.18 -2.11
C MET A 71 -5.17 3.11 -3.63
N GLN A 72 -5.95 3.95 -4.31
CA GLN A 72 -5.73 4.26 -5.71
C GLN A 72 -4.53 5.22 -5.85
N ASN A 73 -3.81 5.17 -6.95
CA ASN A 73 -2.68 6.08 -7.20
C ASN A 73 -3.05 7.57 -7.15
N SER A 74 -4.29 7.94 -7.43
CA SER A 74 -4.76 9.33 -7.25
C SER A 74 -4.70 9.79 -5.78
N GLY A 75 -4.78 8.86 -4.84
CA GLY A 75 -4.66 9.13 -3.41
C GLY A 75 -3.23 9.44 -2.94
N LEU A 76 -2.20 9.13 -3.73
CA LEU A 76 -0.80 9.44 -3.38
C LEU A 76 -0.59 10.92 -3.08
N GLY A 77 -1.29 11.81 -3.78
CA GLY A 77 -1.22 13.25 -3.50
C GLY A 77 -1.61 13.62 -2.07
N ASN A 78 -2.60 12.92 -1.49
CA ASN A 78 -3.04 13.13 -0.11
C ASN A 78 -2.06 12.55 0.92
N THR A 79 -1.15 11.69 0.50
CA THR A 79 -0.19 11.02 1.39
C THR A 79 1.19 11.67 1.42
N VAL A 80 1.48 12.61 0.50
CA VAL A 80 2.81 13.25 0.41
C VAL A 80 3.25 13.82 1.75
N ASN A 81 2.39 14.64 2.39
CA ASN A 81 2.74 15.24 3.67
C ASN A 81 2.96 14.19 4.78
N PRO A 82 2.02 13.29 5.09
CA PRO A 82 2.24 12.34 6.18
C PRO A 82 3.36 11.32 5.88
N LEU A 83 3.63 10.96 4.63
CA LEU A 83 4.77 10.11 4.30
C LEU A 83 6.11 10.83 4.56
N LEU A 84 6.24 12.09 4.12
CA LEU A 84 7.50 12.83 4.22
C LEU A 84 7.71 13.55 5.55
N SER A 85 6.63 13.91 6.28
CA SER A 85 6.71 14.69 7.51
C SER A 85 6.36 13.90 8.78
N LEU A 86 5.93 12.63 8.65
CA LEU A 86 5.64 11.75 9.78
C LEU A 86 6.39 10.41 9.63
N ALA A 87 6.17 9.68 8.53
CA ALA A 87 6.68 8.31 8.39
C ALA A 87 8.16 8.23 8.00
N ASP A 88 8.70 9.25 7.32
CA ASP A 88 10.06 9.26 6.77
C ASP A 88 11.13 8.91 7.82
N GLU A 89 12.20 8.23 7.36
CA GLU A 89 13.32 7.79 8.20
C GLU A 89 14.01 8.93 8.97
N LYS A 90 14.00 10.15 8.40
CA LYS A 90 14.60 11.35 9.00
C LYS A 90 13.68 12.04 10.00
N VAL A 91 12.44 11.56 10.16
CA VAL A 91 11.45 12.14 11.09
C VAL A 91 11.21 11.17 12.25
N TYR A 92 10.30 10.20 12.08
CA TYR A 92 10.00 9.21 13.11
C TYR A 92 10.35 7.78 12.71
N SER A 93 10.80 7.56 11.45
CA SER A 93 11.18 6.24 10.93
C SER A 93 10.10 5.17 11.16
N LEU A 94 8.88 5.45 10.70
CA LEU A 94 7.72 4.58 10.87
C LEU A 94 7.49 3.78 9.59
N PRO A 95 7.91 2.52 9.52
CA PRO A 95 7.73 1.69 8.34
C PRO A 95 6.27 1.36 8.11
N LEU A 96 5.87 1.37 6.86
CA LEU A 96 4.56 0.95 6.39
C LEU A 96 4.65 0.43 4.96
N LEU A 97 3.77 -0.49 4.59
CA LEU A 97 3.66 -1.01 3.23
C LEU A 97 2.53 -0.29 2.49
N LEU A 98 2.82 0.23 1.28
CA LEU A 98 1.80 0.80 0.40
C LEU A 98 1.37 -0.22 -0.66
N LEU A 99 0.07 -0.49 -0.76
CA LEU A 99 -0.54 -1.22 -1.87
C LEU A 99 -1.32 -0.24 -2.74
N VAL A 100 -0.79 0.07 -3.92
CA VAL A 100 -1.32 1.12 -4.78
C VAL A 100 -1.92 0.53 -6.05
N GLY A 101 -3.21 0.77 -6.27
CA GLY A 101 -3.87 0.48 -7.53
C GLY A 101 -3.47 1.50 -8.59
N TRP A 102 -2.71 1.07 -9.60
CA TRP A 102 -2.19 1.97 -10.64
C TRP A 102 -3.20 2.16 -11.77
N ARG A 103 -4.17 3.08 -11.57
CA ARG A 103 -5.10 3.50 -12.61
C ARG A 103 -4.40 4.39 -13.64
N GLY A 104 -4.77 4.22 -14.90
CA GLY A 104 -4.19 4.98 -16.00
C GLY A 104 -2.75 4.64 -16.32
N GLU A 105 -2.32 3.41 -16.01
CA GLU A 105 -1.01 2.88 -16.40
C GLU A 105 -0.75 3.12 -17.90
N PRO A 106 0.41 3.70 -18.27
CA PRO A 106 0.73 3.95 -19.68
C PRO A 106 0.64 2.68 -20.53
N GLY A 107 -0.05 2.80 -21.67
CA GLY A 107 -0.28 1.65 -22.58
C GLY A 107 -1.54 0.84 -22.28
N THR A 108 -2.22 1.09 -21.18
CA THR A 108 -3.50 0.43 -20.85
C THR A 108 -4.70 1.31 -21.21
N LYS A 109 -5.86 0.67 -21.43
CA LYS A 109 -7.12 1.39 -21.63
C LYS A 109 -7.73 1.72 -20.28
N ASP A 110 -7.86 3.01 -19.98
CA ASP A 110 -8.53 3.48 -18.77
C ASP A 110 -9.28 4.80 -19.05
N GLU A 111 -10.08 5.25 -18.09
CA GLU A 111 -10.87 6.47 -18.18
C GLU A 111 -9.98 7.72 -18.26
N PRO A 112 -10.42 8.77 -18.98
CA PRO A 112 -9.61 9.98 -19.21
C PRO A 112 -9.06 10.63 -17.95
N GLN A 113 -9.84 10.64 -16.85
CA GLN A 113 -9.45 11.24 -15.58
C GLN A 113 -8.30 10.50 -14.88
N HIS A 114 -8.02 9.24 -15.27
CA HIS A 114 -6.93 8.47 -14.69
C HIS A 114 -5.61 8.59 -15.46
N LYS A 115 -5.65 9.00 -16.73
CA LYS A 115 -4.47 9.02 -17.61
C LYS A 115 -3.31 9.82 -17.03
N LYS A 116 -3.58 11.08 -16.62
CA LYS A 116 -2.52 11.94 -16.08
C LYS A 116 -1.96 11.42 -14.76
N GLN A 117 -2.82 10.90 -13.89
CA GLN A 117 -2.40 10.27 -12.65
C GLN A 117 -1.51 9.04 -12.91
N GLY A 118 -1.89 8.20 -13.88
CA GLY A 118 -1.10 7.04 -14.27
C GLY A 118 0.29 7.39 -14.79
N GLU A 119 0.38 8.42 -15.66
CA GLU A 119 1.65 8.92 -16.20
C GLU A 119 2.65 9.38 -15.11
N VAL A 120 2.16 10.05 -14.06
CA VAL A 120 3.03 10.66 -13.05
C VAL A 120 3.25 9.79 -11.80
N THR A 121 2.57 8.67 -11.67
CA THR A 121 2.59 7.83 -10.45
C THR A 121 4.02 7.42 -10.05
N LEU A 122 4.77 6.85 -10.98
CA LEU A 122 6.13 6.37 -10.67
C LEU A 122 7.10 7.52 -10.41
N ASP A 123 6.94 8.64 -11.10
CA ASP A 123 7.78 9.82 -10.90
C ASP A 123 7.51 10.48 -9.55
N LEU A 124 6.25 10.47 -9.09
CA LEU A 124 5.90 10.93 -7.74
C LEU A 124 6.55 10.06 -6.67
N LEU A 125 6.48 8.74 -6.80
CA LEU A 125 7.14 7.81 -5.86
C LEU A 125 8.66 8.01 -5.85
N LYS A 126 9.29 8.18 -7.02
CA LYS A 126 10.73 8.49 -7.14
C LYS A 126 11.08 9.83 -6.49
N ALA A 127 10.26 10.87 -6.72
CA ALA A 127 10.47 12.19 -6.12
C ALA A 127 10.42 12.15 -4.60
N MET A 128 9.53 11.33 -4.03
CA MET A 128 9.44 11.06 -2.58
C MET A 128 10.52 10.08 -2.09
N LYS A 129 11.33 9.51 -2.98
CA LYS A 129 12.33 8.46 -2.68
C LYS A 129 11.74 7.21 -2.03
N ILE A 130 10.50 6.90 -2.32
CA ILE A 130 9.84 5.68 -1.86
C ILE A 130 10.23 4.54 -2.80
N PRO A 131 10.87 3.48 -2.32
CA PRO A 131 11.14 2.29 -3.13
C PRO A 131 9.83 1.61 -3.49
N PHE A 132 9.72 1.13 -4.71
CA PHE A 132 8.52 0.43 -5.18
C PHE A 132 8.87 -0.70 -6.14
N ILE A 133 7.97 -1.66 -6.24
CA ILE A 133 7.93 -2.68 -7.27
C ILE A 133 6.59 -2.62 -7.99
N ILE A 134 6.57 -3.01 -9.26
CA ILE A 134 5.33 -3.22 -10.01
C ILE A 134 5.09 -4.72 -9.99
N LEU A 135 3.97 -5.12 -9.39
CA LEU A 135 3.61 -6.54 -9.30
C LEU A 135 3.27 -7.08 -10.69
N ASP A 136 3.80 -8.25 -11.00
CA ASP A 136 3.51 -8.95 -12.24
C ASP A 136 2.05 -9.44 -12.28
N THR A 137 1.55 -9.72 -13.47
CA THR A 137 0.23 -10.33 -13.68
C THR A 137 0.28 -11.86 -13.54
N ASP A 138 1.46 -12.45 -13.65
CA ASP A 138 1.72 -13.85 -13.31
C ASP A 138 1.70 -14.03 -11.79
N GLU A 139 1.07 -15.11 -11.32
CA GLU A 139 0.86 -15.33 -9.88
C GLU A 139 2.16 -15.66 -9.16
N ASP A 140 2.97 -16.54 -9.73
CA ASP A 140 4.19 -17.00 -9.08
C ASP A 140 5.23 -15.87 -9.01
N GLU A 141 5.34 -15.08 -10.07
CA GLU A 141 6.19 -13.90 -10.13
C GLU A 141 5.73 -12.82 -9.12
N ALA A 142 4.42 -12.52 -9.07
CA ALA A 142 3.88 -11.55 -8.12
C ALA A 142 4.11 -11.96 -6.66
N LEU A 143 3.90 -13.24 -6.33
CA LEU A 143 4.14 -13.75 -4.97
C LEU A 143 5.64 -13.75 -4.62
N ALA A 144 6.51 -14.08 -5.58
CA ALA A 144 7.96 -13.98 -5.40
C ALA A 144 8.38 -12.53 -5.16
N GLN A 145 7.85 -11.57 -5.92
CA GLN A 145 8.08 -10.14 -5.72
C GLN A 145 7.63 -9.67 -4.34
N LEU A 146 6.43 -10.08 -3.88
CA LEU A 146 5.94 -9.76 -2.54
C LEU A 146 6.84 -10.33 -1.44
N SER A 147 7.37 -11.53 -1.63
CA SER A 147 8.28 -12.18 -0.67
C SER A 147 9.65 -11.46 -0.57
N LEU A 148 10.03 -10.68 -1.58
CA LEU A 148 11.25 -9.87 -1.58
C LEU A 148 11.06 -8.48 -0.92
N ILE A 149 9.84 -8.12 -0.54
CA ILE A 149 9.59 -6.92 0.27
C ILE A 149 10.19 -7.18 1.66
N HIS A 150 11.51 -7.00 1.76
CA HIS A 150 12.15 -6.88 3.06
C HIS A 150 11.68 -5.55 3.64
N ILE A 151 10.75 -5.65 4.57
CA ILE A 151 10.49 -4.57 5.51
C ILE A 151 11.81 -4.43 6.26
N SER A 152 12.67 -3.52 5.76
CA SER A 152 13.94 -3.24 6.43
C SER A 152 13.60 -2.77 7.83
N GLU A 153 13.90 -3.61 8.83
CA GLU A 153 13.86 -3.14 10.21
C GLU A 153 14.72 -1.87 10.28
N PRO A 154 14.23 -0.81 10.92
CA PRO A 154 15.06 0.34 11.16
C PRO A 154 16.29 -0.16 11.92
N THR A 155 17.46 -0.03 11.29
CA THR A 155 18.74 -0.28 11.98
C THR A 155 18.74 0.62 13.23
N ARG A 156 18.66 -0.01 14.39
CA ARG A 156 18.76 0.63 15.68
C ARG A 156 20.10 1.30 15.88
#